data_bd65d229ed91b55bc8aabd54fec74e47
#
_entry.id   bd65d229ed91b55bc8aabd54fec74e47
#
_cell.length_a   1.000
_cell.length_b   1.000
_cell.length_c   1.000
_cell.angle_alpha   90.00
_cell.angle_beta   90.00
_cell.angle_gamma   90.00
#
_symmetry.space_group_name_H-M   'P 1'
#
loop_
_entity.id
_entity.type
_entity.pdbx_description
1 polymer ?
#
loop_
_entity_poly.entity_id
_entity_poly.type
_entity_poly.pdbx_seq_one_letter_code
_entity_poly.pdbx_strand_id
1 'polypeptide(L)'
;MKRKSESVNISVPRRRDVLRGVGALSATALLSACGLDLPGQGPPPRLFRLSPKSTFAQELPRVDWQLVIEKPLAPTSLNTTRIPLQRLTVELEYYARANWTDLAPAMVHTLVVESFENSAKIVAVGRESLGLRADFVLKLELREFQAEYTDVGQPLAHVRINAKLVKMPQRAIVGSERFDATVPAASDTMDAIIAAFDDALGTALKRLVGWTLQTGQANRN
;
A
#
# COMPACT_ATOMS: atom_id res chain seq x y z
N MET A 1 47.60 -84.48 23.28
CA MET A 1 47.48 -83.13 22.72
C MET A 1 46.50 -83.21 21.55
N LYS A 2 45.21 -82.79 21.75
CA LYS A 2 44.16 -82.82 20.73
C LYS A 2 44.02 -81.41 20.16
N ARG A 3 44.29 -81.19 18.88
CA ARG A 3 43.96 -79.94 18.19
C ARG A 3 42.48 -79.97 17.75
N LYS A 4 41.74 -78.97 18.20
CA LYS A 4 40.34 -78.74 17.82
C LYS A 4 40.37 -77.92 16.55
N SER A 5 39.87 -78.48 15.44
CA SER A 5 39.69 -77.71 14.20
C SER A 5 38.38 -76.96 14.27
N GLU A 6 38.44 -75.64 14.16
CA GLU A 6 37.30 -74.75 14.13
C GLU A 6 36.95 -74.55 12.65
N SER A 7 35.78 -75.02 12.24
CA SER A 7 35.26 -74.83 10.90
C SER A 7 34.52 -73.48 10.78
N VAL A 8 35.09 -72.61 9.96
CA VAL A 8 34.41 -71.31 9.62
C VAL A 8 33.33 -71.58 8.58
N ASN A 9 32.09 -71.36 8.99
CA ASN A 9 30.95 -71.56 8.10
C ASN A 9 30.65 -70.20 7.37
N ILE A 10 31.05 -70.13 6.10
CA ILE A 10 30.82 -68.99 5.24
C ILE A 10 29.45 -69.18 4.56
N SER A 11 28.43 -68.53 5.05
CA SER A 11 27.10 -68.47 4.42
C SER A 11 27.11 -67.53 3.23
N VAL A 12 26.99 -68.05 2.04
CA VAL A 12 26.86 -67.33 0.78
C VAL A 12 25.39 -66.78 0.69
N PRO A 13 25.17 -65.50 0.58
CA PRO A 13 23.80 -64.96 0.49
C PRO A 13 23.15 -65.38 -0.84
N ARG A 14 21.88 -65.84 -0.76
CA ARG A 14 21.14 -66.29 -1.96
C ARG A 14 20.82 -65.06 -2.83
N ARG A 15 20.93 -65.23 -4.16
CA ARG A 15 20.68 -64.20 -5.20
C ARG A 15 19.34 -63.42 -5.02
N ARG A 16 18.37 -63.97 -4.32
CA ARG A 16 17.07 -63.36 -4.03
C ARG A 16 17.13 -62.24 -3.00
N ASP A 17 18.06 -62.26 -2.07
CA ASP A 17 18.19 -61.27 -0.99
C ASP A 17 18.90 -59.99 -1.47
N VAL A 18 19.79 -60.13 -2.47
CA VAL A 18 20.48 -58.98 -3.11
C VAL A 18 19.49 -58.14 -3.95
N LEU A 19 18.51 -58.77 -4.60
CA LEU A 19 17.50 -58.06 -5.42
C LEU A 19 16.47 -57.30 -4.58
N ARG A 20 16.23 -57.70 -3.32
CA ARG A 20 15.33 -56.95 -2.42
C ARG A 20 15.98 -55.70 -1.77
N GLY A 21 17.30 -55.74 -1.57
CA GLY A 21 18.06 -54.62 -1.03
C GLY A 21 18.22 -53.46 -2.02
N VAL A 22 18.37 -53.74 -3.31
CA VAL A 22 18.53 -52.70 -4.36
C VAL A 22 17.22 -52.01 -4.67
N GLY A 23 16.07 -52.67 -4.56
CA GLY A 23 14.76 -52.08 -4.80
C GLY A 23 14.34 -51.06 -3.72
N ALA A 24 14.78 -51.23 -2.48
CA ALA A 24 14.42 -50.32 -1.38
C ALA A 24 15.22 -49.00 -1.38
N LEU A 25 16.48 -49.03 -1.88
CA LEU A 25 17.27 -47.78 -1.99
C LEU A 25 16.87 -46.91 -3.18
N SER A 26 16.30 -47.50 -4.25
CA SER A 26 15.91 -46.74 -5.43
C SER A 26 14.59 -45.99 -5.25
N ALA A 27 13.71 -46.39 -4.32
CA ALA A 27 12.44 -45.75 -4.07
C ALA A 27 12.57 -44.44 -3.24
N THR A 28 13.60 -44.32 -2.42
CA THR A 28 13.86 -43.13 -1.60
C THR A 28 14.53 -42.00 -2.37
N ALA A 29 15.20 -42.28 -3.50
CA ALA A 29 15.86 -41.24 -4.32
C ALA A 29 14.90 -40.50 -5.25
N LEU A 30 13.70 -41.03 -5.52
CA LEU A 30 12.72 -40.39 -6.42
C LEU A 30 11.78 -39.38 -5.69
N LEU A 31 11.73 -39.35 -4.36
CA LEU A 31 10.94 -38.39 -3.61
C LEU A 31 11.64 -37.04 -3.42
N SER A 32 12.93 -36.92 -3.69
CA SER A 32 13.69 -35.68 -3.54
C SER A 32 13.65 -34.75 -4.77
N ALA A 33 13.04 -35.19 -5.88
CA ALA A 33 13.02 -34.44 -7.14
C ALA A 33 11.73 -33.64 -7.38
N CYS A 34 10.70 -33.80 -6.55
CA CYS A 34 9.55 -32.91 -6.57
C CYS A 34 9.86 -31.77 -5.59
N GLY A 35 10.50 -30.72 -6.07
CA GLY A 35 10.41 -29.41 -5.46
C GLY A 35 8.94 -29.00 -5.46
N LEU A 36 8.21 -29.35 -4.41
CA LEU A 36 6.89 -28.80 -4.15
C LEU A 36 7.11 -27.32 -3.84
N ASP A 37 7.00 -26.47 -4.87
CA ASP A 37 6.78 -25.04 -4.67
C ASP A 37 5.45 -24.88 -3.92
N LEU A 38 5.55 -24.88 -2.60
CA LEU A 38 4.40 -24.59 -1.75
C LEU A 38 3.95 -23.14 -2.02
N PRO A 39 2.65 -22.91 -2.27
CA PRO A 39 2.13 -21.56 -2.38
C PRO A 39 2.54 -20.75 -1.15
N GLY A 40 3.32 -19.67 -1.33
CA GLY A 40 3.81 -18.83 -0.25
C GLY A 40 5.32 -18.88 0.03
N GLN A 41 6.13 -19.67 -0.67
CA GLN A 41 7.60 -19.73 -0.49
C GLN A 41 8.38 -18.64 -1.24
N GLY A 42 7.71 -17.69 -1.89
CA GLY A 42 8.37 -16.52 -2.48
C GLY A 42 8.88 -15.56 -1.40
N PRO A 43 9.87 -14.71 -1.71
CA PRO A 43 10.30 -13.65 -0.78
C PRO A 43 9.11 -12.79 -0.36
N PRO A 44 9.07 -12.31 0.91
CA PRO A 44 7.97 -11.50 1.40
C PRO A 44 7.76 -10.25 0.54
N PRO A 45 6.53 -9.72 0.44
CA PRO A 45 6.28 -8.50 -0.30
C PRO A 45 7.01 -7.32 0.35
N ARG A 46 7.52 -6.41 -0.47
CA ARG A 46 8.04 -5.12 -0.01
C ARG A 46 6.86 -4.26 0.43
N LEU A 47 7.02 -3.60 1.57
CA LEU A 47 6.02 -2.68 2.11
C LEU A 47 6.46 -1.24 1.90
N PHE A 48 5.57 -0.42 1.38
CA PHE A 48 5.82 0.99 1.07
C PHE A 48 4.86 1.90 1.84
N ARG A 49 5.39 3.02 2.27
CA ARG A 49 4.65 4.09 2.94
C ARG A 49 5.00 5.41 2.27
N LEU A 50 4.00 6.27 2.08
CA LEU A 50 4.18 7.63 1.58
C LEU A 50 4.36 8.61 2.74
N SER A 51 4.77 9.85 2.40
CA SER A 51 5.08 10.89 3.35
C SER A 51 3.96 11.95 3.45
N PRO A 52 3.71 12.52 4.63
CA PRO A 52 2.83 13.67 4.75
C PRO A 52 3.49 14.92 4.15
N LYS A 53 2.70 15.85 3.66
CA LYS A 53 3.21 17.14 3.20
C LYS A 53 3.66 17.98 4.40
N SER A 54 4.84 18.58 4.28
CA SER A 54 5.44 19.40 5.35
C SER A 54 5.74 20.85 4.92
N THR A 55 5.64 21.15 3.63
CA THR A 55 5.96 22.48 3.09
C THR A 55 4.73 23.15 2.48
N PHE A 56 4.35 24.30 3.02
CA PHE A 56 3.17 25.07 2.62
C PHE A 56 3.52 26.54 2.37
N ALA A 57 2.63 27.25 1.65
CA ALA A 57 2.79 28.68 1.44
C ALA A 57 2.62 29.44 2.77
N GLN A 58 3.41 30.50 2.96
CA GLN A 58 3.38 31.29 4.20
C GLN A 58 2.10 32.11 4.33
N GLU A 59 1.47 32.48 3.22
CA GLU A 59 0.27 33.31 3.11
C GLU A 59 -1.02 32.58 3.49
N LEU A 60 -0.96 31.26 3.79
CA LEU A 60 -2.14 30.53 4.23
C LEU A 60 -2.67 31.10 5.56
N PRO A 61 -4.01 31.28 5.69
CA PRO A 61 -4.61 31.82 6.91
C PRO A 61 -4.34 30.90 8.10
N ARG A 62 -4.05 31.50 9.25
CA ARG A 62 -4.16 30.81 10.55
C ARG A 62 -5.60 30.80 10.99
N VAL A 63 -6.09 29.62 11.37
CA VAL A 63 -7.49 29.42 11.72
C VAL A 63 -7.62 28.86 13.13
N ASP A 64 -8.71 29.24 13.83
CA ASP A 64 -9.03 28.88 15.20
C ASP A 64 -10.28 27.97 15.30
N TRP A 65 -10.86 27.60 14.15
CA TRP A 65 -11.98 26.67 14.08
C TRP A 65 -11.49 25.20 14.06
N GLN A 66 -12.39 24.28 14.40
CA GLN A 66 -12.08 22.85 14.52
C GLN A 66 -12.46 22.08 13.26
N LEU A 67 -11.53 21.29 12.77
CA LEU A 67 -11.68 20.42 11.59
C LEU A 67 -11.68 18.95 11.99
N VAL A 68 -12.74 18.26 11.60
CA VAL A 68 -12.75 16.79 11.60
C VAL A 68 -12.55 16.29 10.18
N ILE A 69 -11.63 15.36 10.00
CA ILE A 69 -11.35 14.71 8.73
C ILE A 69 -11.92 13.29 8.77
N GLU A 70 -12.90 13.02 7.93
CA GLU A 70 -13.44 11.66 7.76
C GLU A 70 -12.47 10.78 6.94
N LYS A 71 -12.47 9.48 7.22
CA LYS A 71 -11.70 8.54 6.41
C LYS A 71 -12.19 8.59 4.96
N PRO A 72 -11.28 8.73 3.97
CA PRO A 72 -11.67 8.79 2.57
C PRO A 72 -12.48 7.56 2.13
N LEU A 73 -13.58 7.80 1.43
CA LEU A 73 -14.25 6.75 0.67
C LEU A 73 -13.39 6.39 -0.53
N ALA A 74 -13.41 5.12 -0.91
CA ALA A 74 -12.72 4.63 -2.10
C ALA A 74 -13.46 3.44 -2.69
N PRO A 75 -13.38 3.19 -4.01
CA PRO A 75 -13.86 1.96 -4.61
C PRO A 75 -13.07 0.76 -4.04
N THR A 76 -13.68 -0.42 -4.07
CA THR A 76 -13.07 -1.64 -3.51
C THR A 76 -11.69 -1.94 -4.11
N SER A 77 -11.48 -1.61 -5.38
CA SER A 77 -10.21 -1.76 -6.09
C SER A 77 -9.08 -0.91 -5.49
N LEU A 78 -9.39 0.22 -4.87
CA LEU A 78 -8.43 1.07 -4.18
C LEU A 78 -8.43 0.86 -2.64
N ASN A 79 -9.48 0.24 -2.08
CA ASN A 79 -9.55 -0.06 -0.65
C ASN A 79 -8.80 -1.35 -0.32
N THR A 80 -7.53 -1.37 -0.61
CA THR A 80 -6.62 -2.51 -0.49
C THR A 80 -5.22 -2.05 -0.10
N THR A 81 -4.40 -2.98 0.39
CA THR A 81 -2.96 -2.77 0.57
C THR A 81 -2.15 -2.97 -0.71
N ARG A 82 -2.75 -3.55 -1.76
CA ARG A 82 -2.07 -3.76 -3.04
C ARG A 82 -1.89 -2.43 -3.76
N ILE A 83 -0.78 -2.27 -4.49
CA ILE A 83 -0.49 -1.08 -5.29
C ILE A 83 -1.08 -1.29 -6.69
N PRO A 84 -2.09 -0.50 -7.08
CA PRO A 84 -2.73 -0.67 -8.38
C PRO A 84 -1.87 -0.13 -9.52
N LEU A 85 -1.98 -0.76 -10.68
CA LEU A 85 -1.46 -0.27 -11.95
C LEU A 85 -2.50 -0.45 -13.06
N GLN A 86 -2.44 0.40 -14.07
CA GLN A 86 -3.33 0.39 -15.22
C GLN A 86 -2.51 0.47 -16.50
N ARG A 87 -2.63 -0.56 -17.35
CA ARG A 87 -1.98 -0.62 -18.67
C ARG A 87 -2.95 -0.28 -19.79
N LEU A 88 -4.21 -0.62 -19.59
CA LEU A 88 -5.31 -0.34 -20.49
C LEU A 88 -6.38 0.44 -19.75
N THR A 89 -7.11 1.29 -20.44
CA THR A 89 -8.11 2.20 -19.84
C THR A 89 -9.19 1.49 -19.00
N VAL A 90 -9.45 0.22 -19.27
CA VAL A 90 -10.53 -0.56 -18.64
C VAL A 90 -10.04 -1.68 -17.74
N GLU A 91 -8.72 -1.87 -17.60
CA GLU A 91 -8.12 -2.97 -16.85
C GLU A 91 -7.25 -2.45 -15.72
N LEU A 92 -7.57 -2.87 -14.48
CA LEU A 92 -6.79 -2.58 -13.30
C LEU A 92 -6.08 -3.85 -12.83
N GLU A 93 -4.79 -3.78 -12.77
CA GLU A 93 -3.89 -4.82 -12.24
C GLU A 93 -3.28 -4.37 -10.90
N TYR A 94 -2.40 -5.20 -10.35
CA TYR A 94 -1.65 -4.85 -9.15
C TYR A 94 -0.19 -5.33 -9.26
N TYR A 95 0.73 -4.52 -8.74
CA TYR A 95 2.13 -4.92 -8.67
C TYR A 95 2.31 -6.18 -7.85
N ALA A 96 3.07 -7.12 -8.38
CA ALA A 96 3.44 -8.33 -7.67
C ALA A 96 4.42 -8.00 -6.53
N ARG A 97 4.18 -8.54 -5.35
CA ARG A 97 5.09 -8.44 -4.19
C ARG A 97 5.44 -7.01 -3.75
N ALA A 98 4.54 -6.07 -3.99
CA ALA A 98 4.64 -4.69 -3.53
C ALA A 98 3.30 -4.27 -2.93
N ASN A 99 3.32 -3.82 -1.69
CA ASN A 99 2.11 -3.42 -0.97
C ASN A 99 2.33 -2.10 -0.23
N TRP A 100 1.26 -1.37 0.00
CA TRP A 100 1.22 -0.32 1.01
C TRP A 100 1.28 -0.93 2.41
N THR A 101 1.76 -0.17 3.40
CA THR A 101 1.79 -0.59 4.81
C THR A 101 0.40 -0.67 5.45
N ASP A 102 -0.61 -0.06 4.84
CA ASP A 102 -2.00 -0.06 5.29
C ASP A 102 -2.94 -0.03 4.06
N LEU A 103 -4.25 -0.16 4.26
CA LEU A 103 -5.23 0.12 3.22
C LEU A 103 -5.03 1.54 2.67
N ALA A 104 -4.98 1.73 1.35
CA ALA A 104 -4.68 3.02 0.75
C ALA A 104 -5.53 4.18 1.32
N PRO A 105 -6.87 4.08 1.51
CA PRO A 105 -7.65 5.15 2.11
C PRO A 105 -7.28 5.44 3.57
N ALA A 106 -6.84 4.43 4.34
CA ALA A 106 -6.42 4.62 5.73
C ALA A 106 -5.06 5.32 5.80
N MET A 107 -4.12 4.92 4.93
CA MET A 107 -2.83 5.59 4.78
C MET A 107 -3.02 7.06 4.36
N VAL A 108 -3.82 7.31 3.32
CA VAL A 108 -4.12 8.68 2.86
C VAL A 108 -4.77 9.51 3.96
N HIS A 109 -5.72 8.95 4.73
CA HIS A 109 -6.34 9.63 5.86
C HIS A 109 -5.30 10.11 6.89
N THR A 110 -4.38 9.22 7.27
CA THR A 110 -3.30 9.54 8.21
C THR A 110 -2.43 10.68 7.66
N LEU A 111 -2.03 10.58 6.39
CA LEU A 111 -1.18 11.59 5.75
C LEU A 111 -1.88 12.94 5.56
N VAL A 112 -3.20 12.95 5.34
CA VAL A 112 -4.00 14.20 5.32
C VAL A 112 -3.96 14.87 6.70
N VAL A 113 -4.27 14.14 7.79
CA VAL A 113 -4.25 14.70 9.15
C VAL A 113 -2.86 15.25 9.49
N GLU A 114 -1.81 14.46 9.31
CA GLU A 114 -0.43 14.88 9.54
C GLU A 114 -0.02 16.09 8.69
N SER A 115 -0.55 16.22 7.46
CA SER A 115 -0.28 17.37 6.60
C SER A 115 -0.92 18.65 7.12
N PHE A 116 -2.13 18.58 7.68
CA PHE A 116 -2.75 19.73 8.37
C PHE A 116 -1.96 20.13 9.61
N GLU A 117 -1.52 19.17 10.43
CA GLU A 117 -0.68 19.39 11.61
C GLU A 117 0.65 20.07 11.20
N ASN A 118 1.32 19.54 10.17
CA ASN A 118 2.57 20.08 9.63
C ASN A 118 2.41 21.50 9.06
N SER A 119 1.22 21.90 8.64
CA SER A 119 0.99 23.27 8.15
C SER A 119 1.18 24.32 9.24
N ALA A 120 1.01 23.97 10.51
CA ALA A 120 0.99 24.86 11.67
C ALA A 120 0.01 26.04 11.50
N LYS A 121 -1.03 25.89 10.66
CA LYS A 121 -2.05 26.91 10.36
C LYS A 121 -3.39 26.65 11.04
N ILE A 122 -3.57 25.44 11.57
CA ILE A 122 -4.76 25.01 12.31
C ILE A 122 -4.32 24.30 13.60
N VAL A 123 -4.95 24.62 14.72
CA VAL A 123 -4.61 24.02 16.02
C VAL A 123 -5.46 22.78 16.29
N ALA A 124 -6.72 22.82 15.89
CA ALA A 124 -7.71 21.78 16.18
C ALA A 124 -8.07 21.01 14.91
N VAL A 125 -7.27 20.02 14.58
CA VAL A 125 -7.55 19.05 13.52
C VAL A 125 -7.52 17.63 14.11
N GLY A 126 -8.45 16.79 13.69
CA GLY A 126 -8.48 15.41 14.17
C GLY A 126 -9.35 14.50 13.34
N ARG A 127 -9.32 13.22 13.73
CA ARG A 127 -10.15 12.18 13.15
C ARG A 127 -11.52 12.16 13.82
N GLU A 128 -12.53 11.69 13.11
CA GLU A 128 -13.91 11.55 13.63
C GLU A 128 -13.93 10.75 14.96
N SER A 129 -13.07 9.77 15.11
CA SER A 129 -12.98 8.92 16.31
C SER A 129 -12.64 9.67 17.60
N LEU A 130 -12.14 10.91 17.51
CA LEU A 130 -11.81 11.72 18.70
C LEU A 130 -13.01 12.42 19.32
N GLY A 131 -14.21 12.37 18.71
CA GLY A 131 -15.43 12.98 19.25
C GLY A 131 -15.35 14.50 19.38
N LEU A 132 -14.51 15.16 18.59
CA LEU A 132 -14.36 16.62 18.60
C LEU A 132 -15.66 17.30 18.14
N ARG A 133 -16.00 18.43 18.78
CA ARG A 133 -17.04 19.32 18.25
C ARG A 133 -16.46 20.06 17.04
N ALA A 134 -16.79 19.60 15.84
CA ALA A 134 -16.29 20.18 14.62
C ALA A 134 -17.07 21.44 14.22
N ASP A 135 -16.37 22.47 13.78
CA ASP A 135 -16.93 23.58 13.01
C ASP A 135 -17.07 23.20 11.53
N PHE A 136 -16.10 22.41 11.05
CA PHE A 136 -16.12 21.85 9.70
C PHE A 136 -15.75 20.37 9.70
N VAL A 137 -16.36 19.65 8.74
CA VAL A 137 -16.04 18.27 8.43
C VAL A 137 -15.52 18.19 6.99
N LEU A 138 -14.33 17.64 6.82
CA LEU A 138 -13.74 17.38 5.51
C LEU A 138 -14.06 15.95 5.08
N LYS A 139 -14.88 15.83 4.04
CA LYS A 139 -15.23 14.54 3.42
C LYS A 139 -14.37 14.34 2.17
N LEU A 140 -13.78 13.16 2.05
CA LEU A 140 -12.82 12.84 1.01
C LEU A 140 -13.27 11.59 0.24
N GLU A 141 -13.01 11.60 -1.06
CA GLU A 141 -13.13 10.42 -1.92
C GLU A 141 -11.82 10.23 -2.69
N LEU A 142 -11.17 9.09 -2.50
CA LEU A 142 -10.01 8.68 -3.27
C LEU A 142 -10.50 8.05 -4.59
N ARG A 143 -10.31 8.77 -5.69
CA ARG A 143 -10.83 8.39 -7.01
C ARG A 143 -9.81 7.69 -7.88
N GLU A 144 -8.57 8.19 -7.88
CA GLU A 144 -7.45 7.60 -8.56
C GLU A 144 -6.28 7.47 -7.59
N PHE A 145 -5.64 6.32 -7.60
CA PHE A 145 -4.46 6.04 -6.79
C PHE A 145 -3.71 4.85 -7.38
N GLN A 146 -3.31 4.96 -8.65
CA GLN A 146 -2.67 3.92 -9.44
C GLN A 146 -1.49 4.47 -10.24
N ALA A 147 -0.62 3.56 -10.67
CA ALA A 147 0.35 3.85 -11.72
C ALA A 147 -0.28 3.60 -13.09
N GLU A 148 -0.21 4.57 -13.99
CA GLU A 148 -0.74 4.48 -15.34
C GLU A 148 0.39 4.29 -16.32
N TYR A 149 0.29 3.25 -17.15
CA TYR A 149 1.21 2.98 -18.24
C TYR A 149 0.59 3.48 -19.54
N THR A 150 1.33 4.32 -20.23
CA THR A 150 0.99 4.78 -21.58
C THR A 150 1.84 4.02 -22.61
N ASP A 151 1.44 4.04 -23.88
CA ASP A 151 2.18 3.37 -24.96
C ASP A 151 3.62 3.89 -25.12
N VAL A 152 3.88 5.08 -24.63
CA VAL A 152 5.19 5.75 -24.74
C VAL A 152 5.58 6.39 -23.40
N GLY A 153 6.77 6.06 -22.91
CA GLY A 153 7.34 6.71 -21.74
C GLY A 153 7.33 5.86 -20.47
N GLN A 154 7.62 6.54 -19.37
CA GLN A 154 7.65 5.95 -18.03
C GLN A 154 6.24 5.92 -17.42
N PRO A 155 5.96 5.00 -16.47
CA PRO A 155 4.68 4.99 -15.79
C PRO A 155 4.44 6.31 -15.02
N LEU A 156 3.18 6.72 -14.98
CA LEU A 156 2.73 7.93 -14.32
C LEU A 156 2.02 7.57 -13.00
N ALA A 157 2.46 8.09 -11.87
CA ALA A 157 1.68 7.99 -10.63
C ALA A 157 0.51 8.99 -10.69
N HIS A 158 -0.71 8.49 -10.66
CA HIS A 158 -1.92 9.29 -10.70
C HIS A 158 -2.64 9.27 -9.36
N VAL A 159 -2.83 10.45 -8.76
CA VAL A 159 -3.56 10.64 -7.51
C VAL A 159 -4.67 11.65 -7.71
N ARG A 160 -5.92 11.22 -7.49
CA ARG A 160 -7.10 12.10 -7.52
C ARG A 160 -7.93 11.95 -6.26
N ILE A 161 -8.09 13.08 -5.56
CA ILE A 161 -8.91 13.19 -4.35
C ILE A 161 -10.00 14.22 -4.60
N ASN A 162 -11.25 13.83 -4.45
CA ASN A 162 -12.37 14.77 -4.38
C ASN A 162 -12.64 15.11 -2.92
N ALA A 163 -12.81 16.38 -2.63
CA ALA A 163 -13.09 16.87 -1.27
C ALA A 163 -14.36 17.71 -1.22
N LYS A 164 -15.08 17.60 -0.11
CA LYS A 164 -16.20 18.47 0.25
C LYS A 164 -15.98 18.99 1.66
N LEU A 165 -16.05 20.30 1.83
CA LEU A 165 -16.01 20.93 3.15
C LEU A 165 -17.44 21.19 3.60
N VAL A 166 -17.80 20.61 4.74
CA VAL A 166 -19.15 20.65 5.32
C VAL A 166 -19.11 21.50 6.58
N LYS A 167 -19.87 22.59 6.62
CA LYS A 167 -20.03 23.44 7.80
C LYS A 167 -21.03 22.83 8.79
N MET A 168 -20.65 22.80 10.05
CA MET A 168 -21.46 22.26 11.14
C MET A 168 -22.07 23.40 11.98
N PRO A 169 -23.20 23.22 12.69
CA PRO A 169 -24.00 21.98 12.74
C PRO A 169 -25.01 21.85 11.58
N GLN A 170 -25.09 22.83 10.67
CA GLN A 170 -26.09 22.86 9.60
C GLN A 170 -25.92 21.77 8.55
N ARG A 171 -24.75 21.12 8.51
CA ARG A 171 -24.34 20.12 7.51
C ARG A 171 -24.41 20.64 6.08
N ALA A 172 -24.11 21.93 5.91
CA ALA A 172 -24.11 22.60 4.61
C ALA A 172 -22.73 22.40 3.93
N ILE A 173 -22.73 21.98 2.68
CA ILE A 173 -21.50 21.94 1.88
C ILE A 173 -21.16 23.37 1.50
N VAL A 174 -20.02 23.89 1.97
CA VAL A 174 -19.54 25.24 1.70
C VAL A 174 -18.45 25.28 0.63
N GLY A 175 -17.95 24.13 0.21
CA GLY A 175 -17.00 24.01 -0.89
C GLY A 175 -16.87 22.57 -1.36
N SER A 176 -16.57 22.40 -2.64
CA SER A 176 -16.25 21.12 -3.26
C SER A 176 -15.12 21.35 -4.27
N GLU A 177 -14.07 20.54 -4.20
CA GLU A 177 -12.89 20.70 -5.05
C GLU A 177 -12.30 19.34 -5.41
N ARG A 178 -11.62 19.28 -6.55
CA ARG A 178 -10.90 18.11 -7.04
C ARG A 178 -9.40 18.39 -7.05
N PHE A 179 -8.66 17.54 -6.37
CA PHE A 179 -7.21 17.58 -6.34
C PHE A 179 -6.68 16.43 -7.18
N ASP A 180 -6.17 16.76 -8.34
CA ASP A 180 -5.70 15.86 -9.37
C ASP A 180 -4.21 16.14 -9.61
N ALA A 181 -3.37 15.12 -9.51
CA ALA A 181 -1.93 15.20 -9.71
C ALA A 181 -1.42 13.93 -10.40
N THR A 182 -0.64 14.14 -11.45
CA THR A 182 0.02 13.08 -12.20
C THR A 182 1.51 13.39 -12.27
N VAL A 183 2.36 12.45 -11.87
CA VAL A 183 3.82 12.60 -11.84
C VAL A 183 4.46 11.42 -12.55
N PRO A 184 5.31 11.65 -13.57
CA PRO A 184 6.05 10.58 -14.23
C PRO A 184 7.11 10.01 -13.27
N ALA A 185 7.21 8.66 -13.22
CA ALA A 185 8.30 8.00 -12.53
C ALA A 185 9.61 8.20 -13.30
N ALA A 186 10.73 8.28 -12.59
CA ALA A 186 12.04 8.43 -13.23
C ALA A 186 12.48 7.18 -14.02
N SER A 187 11.91 6.02 -13.68
CA SER A 187 12.12 4.74 -14.35
C SER A 187 10.97 3.77 -14.02
N ASP A 188 10.91 2.62 -14.72
CA ASP A 188 9.96 1.54 -14.43
C ASP A 188 10.45 0.64 -13.26
N THR A 189 11.07 1.22 -12.26
CA THR A 189 11.43 0.52 -11.02
C THR A 189 10.43 0.85 -9.93
N MET A 190 10.16 -0.10 -9.04
CA MET A 190 9.20 0.11 -7.94
C MET A 190 9.57 1.33 -7.07
N ASP A 191 10.86 1.55 -6.81
CA ASP A 191 11.31 2.68 -6.00
C ASP A 191 11.04 4.03 -6.70
N ALA A 192 11.25 4.12 -8.01
CA ALA A 192 10.94 5.32 -8.79
C ALA A 192 9.43 5.57 -8.89
N ILE A 193 8.63 4.52 -9.00
CA ILE A 193 7.17 4.60 -9.02
C ILE A 193 6.64 5.08 -7.66
N ILE A 194 7.17 4.56 -6.55
CA ILE A 194 6.79 5.02 -5.20
C ILE A 194 7.18 6.48 -4.97
N ALA A 195 8.35 6.91 -5.43
CA ALA A 195 8.76 8.31 -5.37
C ALA A 195 7.78 9.21 -6.15
N ALA A 196 7.34 8.79 -7.34
CA ALA A 196 6.33 9.52 -8.11
C ALA A 196 4.98 9.58 -7.40
N PHE A 197 4.54 8.50 -6.71
CA PHE A 197 3.35 8.53 -5.85
C PHE A 197 3.49 9.51 -4.69
N ASP A 198 4.66 9.57 -4.04
CA ASP A 198 4.91 10.49 -2.93
C ASP A 198 4.83 11.95 -3.39
N ASP A 199 5.38 12.27 -4.55
CA ASP A 199 5.31 13.59 -5.17
C ASP A 199 3.89 13.96 -5.62
N ALA A 200 3.16 13.02 -6.24
CA ALA A 200 1.79 13.24 -6.69
C ALA A 200 0.85 13.48 -5.49
N LEU A 201 0.92 12.61 -4.47
CA LEU A 201 0.15 12.77 -3.26
C LEU A 201 0.53 14.05 -2.52
N GLY A 202 1.82 14.34 -2.37
CA GLY A 202 2.32 15.56 -1.76
C GLY A 202 1.80 16.83 -2.45
N THR A 203 1.68 16.82 -3.76
CA THR A 203 1.09 17.91 -4.56
C THR A 203 -0.41 18.05 -4.28
N ALA A 204 -1.15 16.95 -4.28
CA ALA A 204 -2.58 16.94 -3.97
C ALA A 204 -2.84 17.43 -2.54
N LEU A 205 -2.07 16.95 -1.56
CA LEU A 205 -2.18 17.33 -0.15
C LEU A 205 -1.87 18.81 0.09
N LYS A 206 -0.84 19.36 -0.56
CA LYS A 206 -0.51 20.79 -0.47
C LYS A 206 -1.69 21.67 -0.90
N ARG A 207 -2.31 21.32 -2.02
CA ARG A 207 -3.48 22.04 -2.56
C ARG A 207 -4.72 21.84 -1.69
N LEU A 208 -4.98 20.62 -1.21
CA LEU A 208 -6.09 20.27 -0.33
C LEU A 208 -6.06 21.07 0.96
N VAL A 209 -4.92 21.11 1.66
CA VAL A 209 -4.74 21.87 2.90
C VAL A 209 -4.98 23.36 2.65
N GLY A 210 -4.33 23.93 1.62
CA GLY A 210 -4.50 25.34 1.29
C GLY A 210 -5.96 25.72 1.00
N TRP A 211 -6.62 24.97 0.14
CA TRP A 211 -8.03 25.16 -0.21
C TRP A 211 -8.96 25.06 1.02
N THR A 212 -8.75 24.04 1.85
CA THR A 212 -9.60 23.82 3.03
C THR A 212 -9.49 24.99 4.01
N LEU A 213 -8.27 25.46 4.30
CA LEU A 213 -8.05 26.59 5.19
C LEU A 213 -8.67 27.87 4.66
N GLN A 214 -8.52 28.18 3.38
CA GLN A 214 -9.08 29.36 2.73
C GLN A 214 -10.61 29.31 2.67
N THR A 215 -11.18 28.17 2.23
CA THR A 215 -12.63 27.99 2.13
C THR A 215 -13.30 28.00 3.50
N GLY A 216 -12.72 27.32 4.50
CA GLY A 216 -13.23 27.35 5.87
C GLY A 216 -13.20 28.75 6.47
N GLN A 217 -12.13 29.50 6.27
CA GLN A 217 -12.01 30.88 6.76
C GLN A 217 -13.03 31.83 6.10
N ALA A 218 -13.26 31.67 4.80
CA ALA A 218 -14.26 32.46 4.07
C ALA A 218 -15.72 32.15 4.49
N ASN A 219 -15.99 30.99 5.04
CA ASN A 219 -17.31 30.50 5.43
C ASN A 219 -17.49 30.35 6.96
N ARG A 220 -16.64 31.02 7.74
CA ARG A 220 -16.63 30.91 9.21
C ARG A 220 -17.90 31.46 9.87
N ASN A 221 -18.47 32.54 9.35
CA ASN A 221 -19.64 33.27 9.90
C ASN A 221 -20.96 32.61 9.54
#